data_d664a88332ef8194780a5e167ca13dd2
#
_entry.id   d664a88332ef8194780a5e167ca13dd2
#
_cell.length_a   1.000
_cell.length_b   1.000
_cell.length_c   1.000
_cell.angle_alpha   90.00
_cell.angle_beta   90.00
_cell.angle_gamma   90.00
#
_symmetry.space_group_name_H-M   'P 1'
#
loop_
_entity.id
_entity.type
_entity.pdbx_description
1 polymer ?
#
loop_
_entity_poly.entity_id
_entity_poly.type
_entity_poly.pdbx_seq_one_letter_code
_entity_poly.pdbx_strand_id
1 'polypeptide(L)'
;MKRIVFSFIMVTGILLSISCKQKKTDKLTDTPTSGNIKIGVDETLAPIIRSEIEVFESIYYSSKIEDIPCPEVEAFNLLLKDSVRMIIATRTLNSDEKEYFNSLKIFPKEVKIAVDGIALIVHRENSDTMLTTGVIRDILVGKIKTWEEVNPESKLDSIKVIFDNPQSSTAEYAVKTICNNQPLSSGLSALNNNRDVIDFVTKTPNALGIIGVNWISNKRDTTCMGFLDKIKVVAISKEVSATVENSFQPYQAYLANGQYAFTRNVYVILADPRIGLTSGFTSFITGDRGQRIILKSGILPVTQPVRIIQVNDEL
;
A
#
# COMPACT_ATOMS: atom_id res chain seq x y z
N MET A 1 44.35 -59.66 36.65
CA MET A 1 44.59 -58.28 36.18
C MET A 1 44.20 -58.04 34.73
N LYS A 2 44.59 -58.87 33.78
CA LYS A 2 44.25 -58.64 32.32
C LYS A 2 42.74 -58.55 31.99
N ARG A 3 41.86 -59.31 32.69
CA ARG A 3 40.41 -59.31 32.45
C ARG A 3 39.72 -58.08 33.00
N ILE A 4 40.20 -57.45 34.05
CA ILE A 4 39.62 -56.20 34.62
C ILE A 4 39.99 -54.97 33.73
N VAL A 5 41.17 -54.94 33.18
CA VAL A 5 41.62 -53.89 32.27
C VAL A 5 40.81 -53.90 30.97
N PHE A 6 40.50 -55.09 30.43
CA PHE A 6 39.72 -55.24 29.20
C PHE A 6 38.24 -54.81 29.38
N SER A 7 37.68 -55.11 30.59
CA SER A 7 36.32 -54.68 30.93
C SER A 7 36.21 -53.16 31.11
N PHE A 8 37.24 -52.51 31.63
CA PHE A 8 37.28 -51.05 31.83
C PHE A 8 37.40 -50.28 30.48
N ILE A 9 38.20 -50.82 29.55
CA ILE A 9 38.34 -50.25 28.20
C ILE A 9 37.03 -50.38 27.39
N MET A 10 36.29 -51.46 27.55
CA MET A 10 35.02 -51.67 26.86
C MET A 10 33.90 -50.77 27.39
N VAL A 11 33.87 -50.47 28.70
CA VAL A 11 32.92 -49.52 29.30
C VAL A 11 33.22 -48.09 28.93
N THR A 12 34.51 -47.70 28.81
CA THR A 12 34.91 -46.37 28.38
C THR A 12 34.61 -46.11 26.90
N GLY A 13 34.66 -47.16 26.04
CA GLY A 13 34.29 -47.09 24.64
C GLY A 13 32.80 -46.85 24.39
N ILE A 14 31.92 -47.37 25.27
CA ILE A 14 30.45 -47.19 25.16
C ILE A 14 29.99 -45.78 25.62
N LEU A 15 30.73 -45.17 26.54
CA LEU A 15 30.43 -43.81 27.02
C LEU A 15 30.79 -42.70 26.03
N LEU A 16 31.65 -42.98 25.03
CA LEU A 16 32.02 -42.02 24.00
C LEU A 16 31.05 -41.99 22.80
N SER A 17 30.12 -42.94 22.71
CA SER A 17 29.14 -43.01 21.62
C SER A 17 27.81 -42.29 21.93
N ILE A 18 27.66 -41.67 23.11
CA ILE A 18 26.57 -40.72 23.39
C ILE A 18 27.01 -39.37 22.84
N SER A 19 27.42 -39.32 21.55
CA SER A 19 27.53 -38.09 20.80
C SER A 19 26.14 -37.48 20.69
N CYS A 20 25.96 -36.34 21.30
CA CYS A 20 24.80 -35.50 21.19
C CYS A 20 24.24 -35.52 19.76
N LYS A 21 23.12 -36.21 19.57
CA LYS A 21 22.18 -35.78 18.50
C LYS A 21 21.68 -34.41 18.92
N GLN A 22 22.45 -33.38 18.61
CA GLN A 22 21.89 -32.02 18.52
C GLN A 22 20.66 -32.14 17.62
N LYS A 23 19.47 -32.12 18.23
CA LYS A 23 18.28 -31.75 17.48
C LYS A 23 18.68 -30.47 16.79
N LYS A 24 18.86 -30.52 15.48
CA LYS A 24 18.77 -29.32 14.64
C LYS A 24 17.37 -28.77 14.93
N THR A 25 17.26 -27.88 15.89
CA THR A 25 16.19 -26.92 15.88
C THR A 25 16.41 -26.17 14.59
N ASP A 26 15.58 -26.42 13.60
CA ASP A 26 15.42 -25.56 12.43
C ASP A 26 14.92 -24.19 12.91
N LYS A 27 15.77 -23.48 13.66
CA LYS A 27 15.65 -22.04 13.78
C LYS A 27 15.99 -21.53 12.40
N LEU A 28 14.96 -21.17 11.65
CA LEU A 28 15.11 -20.39 10.43
C LEU A 28 16.05 -19.23 10.80
N THR A 29 17.27 -19.30 10.30
CA THR A 29 18.26 -18.25 10.52
C THR A 29 17.77 -17.02 9.76
N ASP A 30 17.61 -15.90 10.46
CA ASP A 30 17.20 -14.64 9.85
C ASP A 30 18.32 -14.15 8.92
N THR A 31 18.13 -14.39 7.63
CA THR A 31 19.03 -13.95 6.54
C THR A 31 18.22 -13.17 5.50
N PRO A 32 18.85 -12.49 4.55
CA PRO A 32 18.11 -11.79 3.49
C PRO A 32 17.16 -12.65 2.67
N THR A 33 17.30 -13.99 2.70
CA THR A 33 16.54 -14.93 1.88
C THR A 33 15.90 -16.07 2.68
N SER A 34 15.98 -16.02 4.00
CA SER A 34 15.38 -17.03 4.88
C SER A 34 14.99 -16.42 6.21
N GLY A 35 13.95 -16.95 6.85
CA GLY A 35 13.46 -16.50 8.13
C GLY A 35 11.94 -16.37 8.17
N ASN A 36 11.44 -15.85 9.28
CA ASN A 36 10.03 -15.55 9.46
C ASN A 36 9.90 -14.14 10.08
N ILE A 37 9.18 -13.26 9.39
CA ILE A 37 8.96 -11.88 9.82
C ILE A 37 7.48 -11.49 9.67
N LYS A 38 7.08 -10.50 10.49
CA LYS A 38 5.83 -9.77 10.33
C LYS A 38 6.14 -8.36 9.87
N ILE A 39 5.33 -7.83 8.96
CA ILE A 39 5.43 -6.46 8.46
C ILE A 39 4.08 -5.75 8.58
N GLY A 40 4.09 -4.49 9.01
CA GLY A 40 2.90 -3.65 8.97
C GLY A 40 2.70 -3.07 7.57
N VAL A 41 1.49 -3.11 7.05
CA VAL A 41 1.20 -2.62 5.71
C VAL A 41 -0.01 -1.70 5.76
N ASP A 42 0.12 -0.47 5.27
CA ASP A 42 -1.05 0.35 5.00
C ASP A 42 -2.05 -0.44 4.15
N GLU A 43 -3.28 -0.57 4.63
CA GLU A 43 -4.32 -1.38 4.00
C GLU A 43 -4.52 -0.99 2.53
N THR A 44 -4.39 0.30 2.22
CA THR A 44 -4.52 0.79 0.84
C THR A 44 -3.49 0.18 -0.12
N LEU A 45 -2.35 -0.29 0.39
CA LEU A 45 -1.24 -0.87 -0.38
C LEU A 45 -1.19 -2.41 -0.32
N ALA A 46 -2.06 -3.03 0.48
CA ALA A 46 -2.03 -4.47 0.73
C ALA A 46 -2.05 -5.35 -0.54
N PRO A 47 -2.84 -5.06 -1.60
CA PRO A 47 -2.84 -5.88 -2.80
C PRO A 47 -1.47 -5.96 -3.49
N ILE A 48 -0.74 -4.84 -3.56
CA ILE A 48 0.59 -4.79 -4.18
C ILE A 48 1.59 -5.57 -3.35
N ILE A 49 1.59 -5.33 -2.03
CA ILE A 49 2.59 -5.93 -1.14
C ILE A 49 2.38 -7.44 -1.03
N ARG A 50 1.15 -7.94 -1.07
CA ARG A 50 0.88 -9.39 -1.18
C ARG A 50 1.46 -9.98 -2.44
N SER A 51 1.31 -9.31 -3.58
CA SER A 51 1.94 -9.76 -4.84
C SER A 51 3.47 -9.77 -4.76
N GLU A 52 4.08 -8.80 -4.06
CA GLU A 52 5.53 -8.79 -3.80
C GLU A 52 5.94 -9.98 -2.92
N ILE A 53 5.21 -10.24 -1.83
CA ILE A 53 5.45 -11.36 -0.90
C ILE A 53 5.33 -12.69 -1.63
N GLU A 54 4.26 -12.91 -2.38
CA GLU A 54 4.03 -14.15 -3.12
C GLU A 54 5.19 -14.47 -4.08
N VAL A 55 5.66 -13.48 -4.83
CA VAL A 55 6.79 -13.69 -5.75
C VAL A 55 8.10 -13.86 -4.97
N PHE A 56 8.34 -13.11 -3.91
CA PHE A 56 9.53 -13.25 -3.07
C PHE A 56 9.60 -14.66 -2.44
N GLU A 57 8.54 -15.12 -1.81
CA GLU A 57 8.46 -16.45 -1.17
C GLU A 57 8.57 -17.59 -2.21
N SER A 58 8.07 -17.38 -3.43
CA SER A 58 8.22 -18.36 -4.52
C SER A 58 9.67 -18.54 -4.96
N ILE A 59 10.50 -17.50 -4.81
CA ILE A 59 11.93 -17.53 -5.14
C ILE A 59 12.74 -18.02 -3.94
N TYR A 60 12.39 -17.57 -2.75
CA TYR A 60 13.08 -17.85 -1.49
C TYR A 60 12.19 -18.68 -0.56
N TYR A 61 12.02 -19.96 -0.88
CA TYR A 61 11.11 -20.89 -0.21
C TYR A 61 11.40 -21.12 1.29
N SER A 62 12.55 -20.67 1.79
CA SER A 62 12.88 -20.66 3.22
C SER A 62 12.51 -19.35 3.92
N SER A 63 11.84 -18.42 3.22
CA SER A 63 11.32 -17.18 3.79
C SER A 63 9.83 -17.29 4.05
N LYS A 64 9.37 -16.63 5.12
CA LYS A 64 7.95 -16.43 5.43
C LYS A 64 7.74 -15.00 5.87
N ILE A 65 6.86 -14.28 5.16
CA ILE A 65 6.52 -12.89 5.44
C ILE A 65 5.00 -12.82 5.68
N GLU A 66 4.62 -12.45 6.88
CA GLU A 66 3.22 -12.24 7.26
C GLU A 66 2.92 -10.73 7.18
N ASP A 67 2.05 -10.32 6.24
CA ASP A 67 1.55 -8.95 6.19
C ASP A 67 0.44 -8.73 7.22
N ILE A 68 0.48 -7.57 7.87
CA ILE A 68 -0.55 -7.09 8.80
C ILE A 68 -1.17 -5.83 8.15
N PRO A 69 -2.22 -5.98 7.31
CA PRO A 69 -2.91 -4.83 6.74
C PRO A 69 -3.68 -4.10 7.85
N CYS A 70 -3.42 -2.81 7.98
CA CYS A 70 -4.04 -1.97 8.99
C CYS A 70 -4.07 -0.50 8.52
N PRO A 71 -4.83 0.38 9.19
CA PRO A 71 -4.73 1.82 8.96
C PRO A 71 -3.28 2.30 9.16
N GLU A 72 -2.85 3.29 8.39
CA GLU A 72 -1.45 3.75 8.41
C GLU A 72 -0.99 4.14 9.82
N VAL A 73 -1.84 4.79 10.59
CA VAL A 73 -1.53 5.16 11.99
C VAL A 73 -1.18 3.92 12.82
N GLU A 74 -1.91 2.81 12.63
CA GLU A 74 -1.62 1.57 13.36
C GLU A 74 -0.33 0.91 12.87
N ALA A 75 -0.01 0.98 11.57
CA ALA A 75 1.27 0.50 11.05
C ALA A 75 2.46 1.18 11.74
N PHE A 76 2.41 2.52 11.93
CA PHE A 76 3.42 3.25 12.69
C PHE A 76 3.45 2.85 14.18
N ASN A 77 2.29 2.63 14.80
CA ASN A 77 2.22 2.14 16.18
C ASN A 77 2.88 0.77 16.34
N LEU A 78 2.68 -0.14 15.39
CA LEU A 78 3.33 -1.47 15.40
C LEU A 78 4.84 -1.33 15.29
N LEU A 79 5.34 -0.40 14.48
CA LEU A 79 6.77 -0.12 14.33
C LEU A 79 7.38 0.48 15.61
N LEU A 80 6.72 1.47 16.19
CA LEU A 80 7.15 2.13 17.42
C LEU A 80 7.16 1.18 18.63
N LYS A 81 6.25 0.22 18.69
CA LYS A 81 6.17 -0.81 19.74
C LYS A 81 7.10 -2.00 19.50
N ASP A 82 7.97 -1.97 18.48
CA ASP A 82 8.82 -3.11 18.03
C ASP A 82 8.03 -4.42 17.79
N SER A 83 6.72 -4.30 17.51
CA SER A 83 5.86 -5.43 17.13
C SER A 83 6.18 -5.91 15.72
N VAL A 84 6.57 -4.98 14.85
CA VAL A 84 7.16 -5.22 13.53
C VAL A 84 8.41 -4.34 13.38
N ARG A 85 9.34 -4.73 12.51
CA ARG A 85 10.56 -3.96 12.22
C ARG A 85 10.58 -3.37 10.83
N MET A 86 9.51 -3.59 10.09
CA MET A 86 9.33 -3.06 8.75
C MET A 86 7.87 -2.71 8.56
N ILE A 87 7.62 -1.53 7.99
CA ILE A 87 6.29 -1.15 7.53
C ILE A 87 6.33 -0.62 6.11
N ILE A 88 5.17 -0.70 5.44
CA ILE A 88 4.92 -0.06 4.15
C ILE A 88 3.87 1.03 4.39
N ALA A 89 4.20 2.27 4.05
CA ALA A 89 3.40 3.44 4.37
C ALA A 89 3.48 4.50 3.26
N THR A 90 2.63 5.52 3.32
CA THR A 90 2.60 6.60 2.32
C THR A 90 3.31 7.88 2.79
N ARG A 91 3.78 7.89 4.02
CA ARG A 91 4.61 8.95 4.60
C ARG A 91 5.89 8.41 5.20
N THR A 92 6.82 9.28 5.48
CA THR A 92 8.03 9.01 6.28
C THR A 92 7.76 9.23 7.77
N LEU A 93 8.73 8.87 8.62
CA LEU A 93 8.69 9.19 10.05
C LEU A 93 8.64 10.71 10.27
N ASN A 94 7.79 11.14 11.18
CA ASN A 94 7.77 12.53 11.64
C ASN A 94 8.93 12.81 12.62
N SER A 95 9.05 14.06 13.10
CA SER A 95 10.14 14.48 13.97
C SER A 95 10.16 13.72 15.29
N ASP A 96 8.99 13.54 15.92
CA ASP A 96 8.87 12.88 17.22
C ASP A 96 9.19 11.39 17.12
N GLU A 97 8.72 10.73 16.03
CA GLU A 97 9.02 9.33 15.73
C GLU A 97 10.53 9.13 15.48
N LYS A 98 11.18 10.06 14.77
CA LYS A 98 12.64 10.03 14.55
C LYS A 98 13.41 10.24 15.86
N GLU A 99 12.98 11.16 16.71
CA GLU A 99 13.59 11.40 18.02
C GLU A 99 13.44 10.18 18.92
N TYR A 100 12.26 9.53 18.92
CA TYR A 100 12.05 8.28 19.64
C TYR A 100 13.05 7.19 19.22
N PHE A 101 13.20 6.92 17.93
CA PHE A 101 14.16 5.93 17.44
C PHE A 101 15.61 6.31 17.75
N ASN A 102 15.96 7.59 17.63
CA ASN A 102 17.29 8.09 17.98
C ASN A 102 17.62 7.86 19.47
N SER A 103 16.62 8.04 20.37
CA SER A 103 16.79 7.76 21.81
C SER A 103 17.13 6.29 22.07
N LEU A 104 16.63 5.37 21.22
CA LEU A 104 16.93 3.94 21.24
C LEU A 104 18.22 3.58 20.48
N LYS A 105 18.91 4.55 19.88
CA LYS A 105 20.06 4.35 18.97
C LYS A 105 19.74 3.48 17.77
N ILE A 106 18.50 3.53 17.29
CA ILE A 106 18.03 2.92 16.07
C ILE A 106 17.89 4.03 15.02
N PHE A 107 18.36 3.77 13.80
CA PHE A 107 18.33 4.72 12.68
C PHE A 107 17.52 4.10 11.53
N PRO A 108 16.19 4.25 11.52
CA PRO A 108 15.36 3.65 10.51
C PRO A 108 15.71 4.15 9.10
N LYS A 109 15.69 3.23 8.13
CA LYS A 109 15.85 3.57 6.71
C LYS A 109 14.49 3.80 6.10
N GLU A 110 14.34 4.92 5.42
CA GLU A 110 13.13 5.32 4.68
C GLU A 110 13.44 5.19 3.19
N VAL A 111 12.86 4.20 2.52
CA VAL A 111 13.15 3.88 1.11
C VAL A 111 11.88 4.09 0.29
N LYS A 112 11.89 5.08 -0.61
CA LYS A 112 10.79 5.27 -1.56
C LYS A 112 10.78 4.11 -2.56
N ILE A 113 9.61 3.49 -2.75
CA ILE A 113 9.44 2.32 -3.62
C ILE A 113 8.49 2.58 -4.80
N ALA A 114 7.55 3.51 -4.66
CA ALA A 114 6.57 3.83 -5.69
C ALA A 114 6.00 5.24 -5.54
N VAL A 115 5.23 5.66 -6.55
CA VAL A 115 4.26 6.76 -6.45
C VAL A 115 2.88 6.17 -6.74
N ASP A 116 1.98 6.29 -5.76
CA ASP A 116 0.57 5.89 -5.85
C ASP A 116 -0.31 7.09 -6.21
N GLY A 117 -1.53 6.81 -6.65
CA GLY A 117 -2.57 7.81 -6.85
C GLY A 117 -3.76 7.57 -5.92
N ILE A 118 -4.44 8.62 -5.53
CA ILE A 118 -5.76 8.55 -4.88
C ILE A 118 -6.82 8.66 -5.97
N ALA A 119 -7.63 7.62 -6.15
CA ALA A 119 -8.72 7.59 -7.11
C ALA A 119 -10.04 8.01 -6.47
N LEU A 120 -10.80 8.83 -7.18
CA LEU A 120 -12.20 9.08 -6.90
C LEU A 120 -13.03 8.18 -7.81
N ILE A 121 -14.00 7.47 -7.23
CA ILE A 121 -14.88 6.55 -7.95
C ILE A 121 -16.33 6.91 -7.71
N VAL A 122 -17.13 6.76 -8.77
CA VAL A 122 -18.58 6.98 -8.74
C VAL A 122 -19.31 5.76 -9.33
N HIS A 123 -20.60 5.65 -9.06
CA HIS A 123 -21.43 4.61 -9.64
C HIS A 123 -21.44 4.72 -11.17
N ARG A 124 -21.58 3.57 -11.88
CA ARG A 124 -21.56 3.56 -13.35
C ARG A 124 -22.62 4.44 -14.01
N GLU A 125 -23.75 4.67 -13.34
CA GLU A 125 -24.84 5.52 -13.85
C GLU A 125 -24.61 7.01 -13.59
N ASN A 126 -23.64 7.37 -12.74
CA ASN A 126 -23.28 8.76 -12.53
C ASN A 126 -22.60 9.32 -13.80
N SER A 127 -23.11 10.45 -14.32
CA SER A 127 -22.55 11.16 -15.47
C SER A 127 -21.40 12.11 -15.10
N ASP A 128 -21.31 12.51 -13.83
CA ASP A 128 -20.37 13.52 -13.35
C ASP A 128 -18.99 12.89 -13.08
N THR A 129 -18.27 12.62 -14.17
CA THR A 129 -17.00 11.88 -14.17
C THR A 129 -15.76 12.77 -14.38
N MET A 130 -15.95 14.09 -14.48
CA MET A 130 -14.87 15.07 -14.57
C MET A 130 -15.05 16.14 -13.49
N LEU A 131 -14.10 16.25 -12.57
CA LEU A 131 -14.17 17.21 -11.46
C LEU A 131 -12.86 17.99 -11.36
N THR A 132 -12.96 19.24 -10.90
CA THR A 132 -11.76 20.02 -10.56
C THR A 132 -11.30 19.73 -9.14
N THR A 133 -10.02 19.97 -8.84
CA THR A 133 -9.48 19.87 -7.47
C THR A 133 -10.23 20.81 -6.50
N GLY A 134 -10.71 21.95 -6.99
CA GLY A 134 -11.50 22.90 -6.22
C GLY A 134 -12.87 22.35 -5.82
N VAL A 135 -13.62 21.80 -6.79
CA VAL A 135 -14.92 21.15 -6.55
C VAL A 135 -14.78 19.99 -5.57
N ILE A 136 -13.77 19.14 -5.78
CA ILE A 136 -13.51 18.01 -4.89
C ILE A 136 -13.26 18.49 -3.45
N ARG A 137 -12.43 19.52 -3.27
CA ARG A 137 -12.20 20.13 -1.96
C ARG A 137 -13.51 20.63 -1.33
N ASP A 138 -14.31 21.38 -2.09
CA ASP A 138 -15.55 21.98 -1.59
C ASP A 138 -16.59 20.91 -1.24
N ILE A 139 -16.61 19.76 -1.93
CA ILE A 139 -17.38 18.59 -1.52
C ILE A 139 -16.86 18.03 -0.17
N LEU A 140 -15.54 17.84 -0.05
CA LEU A 140 -14.95 17.23 1.15
C LEU A 140 -15.08 18.08 2.41
N VAL A 141 -15.03 19.41 2.27
CA VAL A 141 -15.26 20.33 3.41
C VAL A 141 -16.75 20.64 3.62
N GLY A 142 -17.65 20.12 2.78
CA GLY A 142 -19.11 20.22 2.94
C GLY A 142 -19.73 21.54 2.49
N LYS A 143 -19.05 22.31 1.62
CA LYS A 143 -19.60 23.48 0.95
C LYS A 143 -20.55 23.07 -0.18
N ILE A 144 -20.16 22.05 -0.97
CA ILE A 144 -20.98 21.41 -1.98
C ILE A 144 -21.56 20.12 -1.38
N LYS A 145 -22.87 19.93 -1.44
CA LYS A 145 -23.55 18.80 -0.81
C LYS A 145 -24.36 17.95 -1.77
N THR A 146 -24.69 18.46 -2.93
CA THR A 146 -25.50 17.78 -3.93
C THR A 146 -24.79 17.71 -5.29
N TRP A 147 -25.14 16.71 -6.07
CA TRP A 147 -24.62 16.59 -7.45
C TRP A 147 -25.18 17.71 -8.36
N GLU A 148 -26.36 18.25 -8.05
CA GLU A 148 -26.94 19.40 -8.76
C GLU A 148 -26.07 20.66 -8.59
N GLU A 149 -25.46 20.88 -7.40
CA GLU A 149 -24.49 21.98 -7.19
C GLU A 149 -23.20 21.81 -7.98
N VAL A 150 -22.82 20.57 -8.32
CA VAL A 150 -21.67 20.26 -9.21
C VAL A 150 -22.07 20.45 -10.67
N ASN A 151 -23.21 19.91 -11.07
CA ASN A 151 -23.73 19.91 -12.41
C ASN A 151 -25.26 20.09 -12.38
N PRO A 152 -25.79 21.23 -12.82
CA PRO A 152 -27.24 21.52 -12.81
C PRO A 152 -28.11 20.52 -13.58
N GLU A 153 -27.51 19.73 -14.48
CA GLU A 153 -28.22 18.68 -15.23
C GLU A 153 -28.24 17.33 -14.52
N SER A 154 -27.53 17.22 -13.40
CA SER A 154 -27.50 16.00 -12.58
C SER A 154 -28.86 15.70 -11.97
N LYS A 155 -29.28 14.44 -12.08
CA LYS A 155 -30.53 13.94 -11.46
C LYS A 155 -30.28 13.23 -10.14
N LEU A 156 -29.02 13.24 -9.69
CA LEU A 156 -28.62 12.61 -8.44
C LEU A 156 -28.85 13.58 -7.27
N ASP A 157 -29.15 12.99 -6.12
CA ASP A 157 -29.39 13.70 -4.86
C ASP A 157 -28.07 14.06 -4.15
N SER A 158 -28.13 14.22 -2.84
CA SER A 158 -27.00 14.54 -1.97
C SER A 158 -25.79 13.62 -2.22
N ILE A 159 -24.59 14.21 -2.26
CA ILE A 159 -23.34 13.46 -2.44
C ILE A 159 -23.03 12.68 -1.15
N LYS A 160 -22.91 11.36 -1.27
CA LYS A 160 -22.44 10.47 -0.19
C LYS A 160 -20.95 10.18 -0.37
N VAL A 161 -20.12 10.93 0.34
CA VAL A 161 -18.66 10.69 0.31
C VAL A 161 -18.29 9.58 1.29
N ILE A 162 -17.52 8.60 0.78
CA ILE A 162 -17.14 7.39 1.52
C ILE A 162 -15.63 7.20 1.47
N PHE A 163 -15.02 7.03 2.64
CA PHE A 163 -13.63 6.63 2.83
C PHE A 163 -13.50 5.18 3.31
N ASP A 164 -12.31 4.64 3.19
CA ASP A 164 -11.93 3.31 3.67
C ASP A 164 -11.88 3.22 5.22
N ASN A 165 -11.22 4.18 5.88
CA ASN A 165 -11.10 4.23 7.35
C ASN A 165 -10.80 5.66 7.79
N PRO A 166 -11.31 6.13 8.95
CA PRO A 166 -10.98 7.47 9.46
C PRO A 166 -9.49 7.69 9.76
N GLN A 167 -8.76 6.63 10.04
CA GLN A 167 -7.31 6.66 10.35
C GLN A 167 -6.46 6.17 9.17
N SER A 168 -7.03 6.07 7.98
CA SER A 168 -6.31 5.65 6.79
C SER A 168 -5.41 6.74 6.23
N SER A 169 -4.40 6.33 5.48
CA SER A 169 -3.57 7.22 4.69
C SER A 169 -4.37 8.01 3.64
N THR A 170 -5.49 7.45 3.16
CA THR A 170 -6.41 8.10 2.21
C THR A 170 -7.11 9.28 2.84
N ALA A 171 -7.65 9.10 4.06
CA ALA A 171 -8.31 10.17 4.82
C ALA A 171 -7.30 11.26 5.24
N GLU A 172 -6.10 10.87 5.69
CA GLU A 172 -5.03 11.81 6.03
C GLU A 172 -4.59 12.63 4.81
N TYR A 173 -4.43 11.99 3.65
CA TYR A 173 -4.12 12.65 2.39
C TYR A 173 -5.21 13.67 2.00
N ALA A 174 -6.48 13.28 2.15
CA ALA A 174 -7.60 14.17 1.86
C ALA A 174 -7.55 15.44 2.72
N VAL A 175 -7.33 15.30 4.03
CA VAL A 175 -7.21 16.44 4.95
C VAL A 175 -6.01 17.32 4.58
N LYS A 176 -4.81 16.72 4.51
CA LYS A 176 -3.55 17.47 4.36
C LYS A 176 -3.39 18.07 2.98
N THR A 177 -3.68 17.29 1.93
CA THR A 177 -3.36 17.67 0.55
C THR A 177 -4.55 18.24 -0.18
N ILE A 178 -5.71 17.55 -0.17
CA ILE A 178 -6.87 18.00 -0.95
C ILE A 178 -7.54 19.19 -0.26
N CYS A 179 -7.72 19.12 1.05
CA CYS A 179 -8.41 20.14 1.84
C CYS A 179 -7.48 21.21 2.43
N ASN A 180 -6.16 21.17 2.15
CA ASN A 180 -5.18 22.14 2.68
C ASN A 180 -5.25 22.28 4.21
N ASN A 181 -5.25 21.15 4.93
CA ASN A 181 -5.41 21.04 6.39
C ASN A 181 -6.77 21.54 6.94
N GLN A 182 -7.77 21.77 6.11
CA GLN A 182 -9.12 21.99 6.58
C GLN A 182 -9.76 20.67 7.01
N PRO A 183 -10.56 20.64 8.10
CA PRO A 183 -11.21 19.42 8.53
C PRO A 183 -12.23 18.95 7.49
N LEU A 184 -12.36 17.64 7.39
CA LEU A 184 -13.41 17.04 6.59
C LEU A 184 -14.80 17.33 7.20
N SER A 185 -15.82 17.42 6.36
CA SER A 185 -17.20 17.60 6.80
C SER A 185 -17.66 16.44 7.68
N SER A 186 -18.46 16.71 8.69
CA SER A 186 -19.05 15.70 9.57
C SER A 186 -20.07 14.79 8.86
N GLY A 187 -20.49 15.16 7.65
CA GLY A 187 -21.40 14.35 6.83
C GLY A 187 -20.73 13.23 6.03
N LEU A 188 -19.40 13.11 6.09
CA LEU A 188 -18.65 12.05 5.42
C LEU A 188 -18.71 10.74 6.23
N SER A 189 -18.72 9.62 5.53
CA SER A 189 -18.73 8.30 6.16
C SER A 189 -17.44 7.56 5.86
N ALA A 190 -17.04 6.69 6.78
CA ALA A 190 -15.93 5.76 6.58
C ALA A 190 -16.41 4.33 6.82
N LEU A 191 -15.87 3.41 6.03
CA LEU A 191 -16.09 1.97 6.13
C LEU A 191 -14.87 1.31 6.80
N ASN A 192 -14.59 0.05 6.48
CA ASN A 192 -13.49 -0.66 7.12
C ASN A 192 -12.24 -0.76 6.22
N ASN A 193 -12.42 -0.76 4.90
CA ASN A 193 -11.35 -0.96 3.93
C ASN A 193 -11.77 -0.48 2.53
N ASN A 194 -10.84 -0.43 1.60
CA ASN A 194 -11.08 0.03 0.23
C ASN A 194 -12.07 -0.86 -0.54
N ARG A 195 -12.13 -2.16 -0.29
CA ARG A 195 -13.09 -3.06 -0.93
C ARG A 195 -14.52 -2.71 -0.56
N ASP A 196 -14.78 -2.44 0.71
CA ASP A 196 -16.10 -2.03 1.18
C ASP A 196 -16.54 -0.71 0.55
N VAL A 197 -15.59 0.23 0.32
CA VAL A 197 -15.88 1.48 -0.41
C VAL A 197 -16.33 1.19 -1.84
N ILE A 198 -15.62 0.33 -2.57
CA ILE A 198 -15.97 -0.05 -3.94
C ILE A 198 -17.36 -0.72 -3.94
N ASP A 199 -17.58 -1.68 -3.06
CA ASP A 199 -18.85 -2.39 -2.93
C ASP A 199 -20.03 -1.44 -2.59
N PHE A 200 -19.78 -0.41 -1.78
CA PHE A 200 -20.78 0.63 -1.47
C PHE A 200 -21.12 1.47 -2.70
N VAL A 201 -20.09 1.95 -3.42
CA VAL A 201 -20.27 2.77 -4.63
C VAL A 201 -21.02 2.00 -5.72
N THR A 202 -20.78 0.69 -5.87
CA THR A 202 -21.51 -0.15 -6.87
C THR A 202 -23.01 -0.26 -6.59
N LYS A 203 -23.47 0.08 -5.38
CA LYS A 203 -24.86 -0.05 -4.94
C LYS A 203 -25.54 1.29 -4.70
N THR A 204 -24.79 2.39 -4.76
CA THR A 204 -25.26 3.72 -4.34
C THR A 204 -24.96 4.75 -5.43
N PRO A 205 -25.95 5.11 -6.28
CA PRO A 205 -25.75 5.97 -7.44
C PRO A 205 -25.16 7.35 -7.14
N ASN A 206 -25.48 7.92 -5.97
CA ASN A 206 -25.02 9.24 -5.53
C ASN A 206 -23.74 9.21 -4.67
N ALA A 207 -23.06 8.05 -4.56
CA ALA A 207 -21.84 7.91 -3.81
C ALA A 207 -20.60 8.46 -4.58
N LEU A 208 -19.67 9.04 -3.82
CA LEU A 208 -18.32 9.40 -4.22
C LEU A 208 -17.35 8.65 -3.30
N GLY A 209 -16.73 7.59 -3.79
CA GLY A 209 -15.75 6.81 -3.05
C GLY A 209 -14.33 7.33 -3.28
N ILE A 210 -13.49 7.28 -2.24
CA ILE A 210 -12.08 7.68 -2.28
C ILE A 210 -11.22 6.49 -1.87
N ILE A 211 -10.34 6.03 -2.76
CA ILE A 211 -9.55 4.80 -2.62
C ILE A 211 -8.13 4.95 -3.18
N GLY A 212 -7.25 4.01 -2.87
CA GLY A 212 -5.96 3.86 -3.55
C GLY A 212 -6.13 3.28 -4.97
N VAL A 213 -5.37 3.81 -5.92
CA VAL A 213 -5.46 3.40 -7.34
C VAL A 213 -5.18 1.92 -7.55
N ASN A 214 -4.30 1.32 -6.76
CA ASN A 214 -3.94 -0.08 -6.92
C ASN A 214 -5.12 -1.06 -6.71
N TRP A 215 -6.21 -0.64 -6.08
CA TRP A 215 -7.42 -1.44 -5.91
C TRP A 215 -8.24 -1.62 -7.18
N ILE A 216 -8.02 -0.77 -8.19
CA ILE A 216 -8.78 -0.76 -9.45
C ILE A 216 -7.90 -0.82 -10.69
N SER A 217 -6.58 -0.81 -10.56
CA SER A 217 -5.64 -0.70 -11.70
C SER A 217 -5.08 -2.04 -12.18
N ASN A 218 -5.16 -3.11 -11.38
CA ASN A 218 -4.63 -4.42 -11.76
C ASN A 218 -5.57 -5.16 -12.72
N LYS A 219 -5.34 -4.98 -14.01
CA LYS A 219 -6.14 -5.63 -15.09
C LYS A 219 -6.03 -7.16 -15.14
N ARG A 220 -5.17 -7.78 -14.34
CA ARG A 220 -5.03 -9.24 -14.26
C ARG A 220 -5.80 -9.83 -13.08
N ASP A 221 -6.21 -9.00 -12.15
CA ASP A 221 -7.05 -9.40 -11.03
C ASP A 221 -8.52 -9.39 -11.47
N THR A 222 -9.13 -10.56 -11.52
CA THR A 222 -10.54 -10.73 -11.90
C THR A 222 -11.48 -9.98 -10.98
N THR A 223 -11.10 -9.77 -9.72
CA THR A 223 -11.85 -8.98 -8.74
C THR A 223 -11.84 -7.50 -9.13
N CYS A 224 -10.66 -6.94 -9.46
CA CYS A 224 -10.54 -5.57 -9.94
C CYS A 224 -11.33 -5.34 -11.24
N MET A 225 -11.26 -6.27 -12.18
CA MET A 225 -12.03 -6.19 -13.44
C MET A 225 -13.53 -6.19 -13.18
N GLY A 226 -14.02 -7.04 -12.27
CA GLY A 226 -15.44 -7.09 -11.90
C GLY A 226 -15.96 -5.82 -11.23
N PHE A 227 -15.07 -5.01 -10.62
CA PHE A 227 -15.43 -3.70 -10.08
C PHE A 227 -15.54 -2.64 -11.19
N LEU A 228 -14.59 -2.62 -12.13
CA LEU A 228 -14.54 -1.61 -13.20
C LEU A 228 -15.78 -1.62 -14.09
N ASP A 229 -16.49 -2.74 -14.20
CA ASP A 229 -17.75 -2.82 -14.93
C ASP A 229 -18.92 -2.10 -14.23
N LYS A 230 -18.78 -1.81 -12.92
CA LYS A 230 -19.85 -1.28 -12.06
C LYS A 230 -19.61 0.14 -11.57
N ILE A 231 -18.40 0.63 -11.72
CA ILE A 231 -17.97 1.96 -11.29
C ILE A 231 -17.35 2.75 -12.45
N LYS A 232 -17.23 4.06 -12.27
CA LYS A 232 -16.42 4.93 -13.12
C LYS A 232 -15.37 5.63 -12.28
N VAL A 233 -14.18 5.79 -12.84
CA VAL A 233 -13.10 6.55 -12.22
C VAL A 233 -13.22 7.99 -12.68
N VAL A 234 -13.22 8.92 -11.74
CA VAL A 234 -13.32 10.35 -12.02
C VAL A 234 -12.00 10.87 -12.60
N ALA A 235 -12.07 11.62 -13.68
CA ALA A 235 -10.95 12.38 -14.21
C ALA A 235 -10.86 13.73 -13.48
N ILE A 236 -9.65 14.13 -13.07
CA ILE A 236 -9.43 15.30 -12.23
C ILE A 236 -8.65 16.35 -12.97
N SER A 237 -9.19 17.57 -12.97
CA SER A 237 -8.53 18.75 -13.50
C SER A 237 -7.91 19.59 -12.39
N LYS A 238 -6.72 20.12 -12.64
CA LYS A 238 -6.05 21.13 -11.77
C LYS A 238 -6.52 22.54 -12.05
N GLU A 239 -7.22 22.73 -13.17
CA GLU A 239 -7.71 24.02 -13.63
C GLU A 239 -9.03 24.42 -12.94
N VAL A 240 -9.49 25.64 -13.21
CA VAL A 240 -10.75 26.17 -12.65
C VAL A 240 -11.98 25.45 -13.20
N SER A 241 -11.90 25.00 -14.47
CA SER A 241 -12.96 24.22 -15.12
C SER A 241 -12.40 22.91 -15.65
N ALA A 242 -13.15 21.84 -15.50
CA ALA A 242 -12.79 20.51 -16.00
C ALA A 242 -13.26 20.36 -17.46
N THR A 243 -12.34 19.96 -18.34
CA THR A 243 -12.59 19.61 -19.73
C THR A 243 -11.94 18.27 -20.05
N VAL A 244 -12.27 17.68 -21.19
CA VAL A 244 -11.65 16.41 -21.62
C VAL A 244 -10.13 16.55 -21.78
N GLU A 245 -9.66 17.71 -22.23
CA GLU A 245 -8.25 17.97 -22.53
C GLU A 245 -7.40 18.20 -21.26
N ASN A 246 -8.02 18.68 -20.17
CA ASN A 246 -7.31 19.04 -18.94
C ASN A 246 -7.63 18.16 -17.73
N SER A 247 -8.45 17.12 -17.92
CA SER A 247 -8.87 16.20 -16.86
C SER A 247 -8.23 14.84 -17.05
N PHE A 248 -7.56 14.34 -16.02
CA PHE A 248 -6.77 13.12 -16.08
C PHE A 248 -7.26 12.09 -15.07
N GLN A 249 -7.35 10.84 -15.51
CA GLN A 249 -7.52 9.68 -14.62
C GLN A 249 -6.16 9.22 -14.08
N PRO A 250 -6.11 8.44 -12.99
CA PRO A 250 -4.85 8.04 -12.35
C PRO A 250 -4.11 6.93 -13.12
N TYR A 251 -3.94 7.08 -14.43
CA TYR A 251 -3.10 6.19 -15.21
C TYR A 251 -1.62 6.47 -14.98
N GLN A 252 -0.80 5.43 -15.05
CA GLN A 252 0.65 5.52 -14.82
C GLN A 252 1.33 6.63 -15.64
N ALA A 253 0.91 6.83 -16.90
CA ALA A 253 1.43 7.89 -17.75
C ALA A 253 1.20 9.28 -17.14
N TYR A 254 0.01 9.52 -16.61
CA TYR A 254 -0.36 10.81 -16.01
C TYR A 254 0.23 10.99 -14.60
N LEU A 255 0.47 9.89 -13.86
CA LEU A 255 1.26 9.91 -12.64
C LEU A 255 2.72 10.30 -12.95
N ALA A 256 3.32 9.68 -13.98
CA ALA A 256 4.71 9.92 -14.38
C ALA A 256 4.95 11.35 -14.87
N ASN A 257 4.02 11.92 -15.64
CA ASN A 257 4.12 13.27 -16.18
C ASN A 257 3.68 14.37 -15.19
N GLY A 258 3.22 13.97 -13.98
CA GLY A 258 2.69 14.92 -13.02
C GLY A 258 1.37 15.59 -13.43
N GLN A 259 0.67 15.05 -14.43
CA GLN A 259 -0.62 15.58 -14.91
C GLN A 259 -1.75 15.22 -13.94
N TYR A 260 -1.74 14.02 -13.36
CA TYR A 260 -2.71 13.65 -12.34
C TYR A 260 -2.49 14.43 -11.04
N ALA A 261 -3.57 14.93 -10.45
CA ALA A 261 -3.48 15.86 -9.32
C ALA A 261 -3.15 15.19 -7.99
N PHE A 262 -3.70 14.00 -7.74
CA PHE A 262 -3.68 13.37 -6.42
C PHE A 262 -2.69 12.20 -6.36
N THR A 263 -1.42 12.53 -6.20
CA THR A 263 -0.33 11.56 -6.10
C THR A 263 0.30 11.57 -4.71
N ARG A 264 0.74 10.41 -4.23
CA ARG A 264 1.47 10.24 -2.98
C ARG A 264 2.62 9.27 -3.14
N ASN A 265 3.67 9.45 -2.34
CA ASN A 265 4.79 8.51 -2.34
C ASN A 265 4.44 7.27 -1.51
N VAL A 266 5.11 6.16 -1.82
CA VAL A 266 5.06 4.92 -1.03
C VAL A 266 6.45 4.59 -0.55
N TYR A 267 6.57 4.27 0.73
CA TYR A 267 7.85 4.01 1.40
C TYR A 267 7.87 2.64 2.09
N VAL A 268 9.03 2.02 2.08
CA VAL A 268 9.43 1.03 3.06
C VAL A 268 10.12 1.78 4.21
N ILE A 269 9.68 1.58 5.44
CA ILE A 269 10.36 2.07 6.63
C ILE A 269 10.89 0.86 7.39
N LEU A 270 12.21 0.79 7.50
CA LEU A 270 12.94 -0.34 8.04
C LEU A 270 13.67 0.09 9.32
N ALA A 271 13.20 -0.36 10.48
CA ALA A 271 13.79 -0.13 11.79
C ALA A 271 14.62 -1.32 12.30
N ASP A 272 14.93 -2.29 11.44
CA ASP A 272 15.76 -3.44 11.80
C ASP A 272 17.26 -3.09 11.61
N PRO A 273 18.09 -3.11 12.68
CA PRO A 273 19.52 -2.84 12.58
C PRO A 273 20.30 -4.01 11.94
N ARG A 274 19.68 -5.18 11.78
CA ARG A 274 20.33 -6.38 11.25
C ARG A 274 20.15 -6.49 9.74
N ILE A 275 21.06 -7.23 9.10
CA ILE A 275 20.93 -7.63 7.70
C ILE A 275 20.19 -8.98 7.69
N GLY A 276 18.85 -8.92 7.83
CA GLY A 276 17.96 -10.06 7.86
C GLY A 276 16.95 -10.06 6.71
N LEU A 277 15.87 -10.80 6.87
CA LEU A 277 14.82 -10.98 5.87
C LEU A 277 14.11 -9.66 5.50
N THR A 278 13.95 -8.73 6.45
CA THR A 278 13.43 -7.37 6.23
C THR A 278 14.29 -6.61 5.21
N SER A 279 15.62 -6.68 5.34
CA SER A 279 16.56 -6.06 4.41
C SER A 279 16.54 -6.73 3.04
N GLY A 280 16.44 -8.08 3.00
CA GLY A 280 16.33 -8.86 1.78
C GLY A 280 15.06 -8.53 1.00
N PHE A 281 13.93 -8.46 1.69
CA PHE A 281 12.65 -8.10 1.07
C PHE A 281 12.64 -6.64 0.57
N THR A 282 13.22 -5.71 1.33
CA THR A 282 13.39 -4.31 0.87
C THR A 282 14.22 -4.26 -0.43
N SER A 283 15.33 -5.02 -0.48
CA SER A 283 16.18 -5.10 -1.69
C SER A 283 15.45 -5.74 -2.87
N PHE A 284 14.55 -6.68 -2.62
CA PHE A 284 13.72 -7.28 -3.65
C PHE A 284 12.71 -6.28 -4.22
N ILE A 285 11.95 -5.59 -3.36
CA ILE A 285 10.96 -4.58 -3.78
C ILE A 285 11.60 -3.46 -4.60
N THR A 286 12.80 -3.02 -4.20
CA THR A 286 13.53 -1.95 -4.92
C THR A 286 14.29 -2.44 -6.15
N GLY A 287 14.46 -3.75 -6.29
CA GLY A 287 15.12 -4.40 -7.42
C GLY A 287 14.22 -4.52 -8.65
N ASP A 288 14.79 -4.98 -9.76
CA ASP A 288 14.10 -5.10 -11.05
C ASP A 288 12.79 -5.91 -10.96
N ARG A 289 12.78 -7.03 -10.23
CA ARG A 289 11.60 -7.90 -10.11
C ARG A 289 10.46 -7.24 -9.35
N GLY A 290 10.74 -6.68 -8.18
CA GLY A 290 9.75 -5.96 -7.38
C GLY A 290 9.22 -4.74 -8.12
N GLN A 291 10.08 -3.94 -8.71
CA GLN A 291 9.66 -2.76 -9.46
C GLN A 291 8.79 -3.10 -10.68
N ARG A 292 8.97 -4.29 -11.30
CA ARG A 292 8.05 -4.79 -12.33
C ARG A 292 6.70 -5.23 -11.77
N ILE A 293 6.63 -5.72 -10.54
CA ILE A 293 5.35 -6.03 -9.88
C ILE A 293 4.60 -4.72 -9.64
N ILE A 294 5.27 -3.71 -9.07
CA ILE A 294 4.73 -2.36 -8.90
C ILE A 294 4.23 -1.78 -10.23
N LEU A 295 5.00 -1.89 -11.30
CA LEU A 295 4.59 -1.43 -12.63
C LEU A 295 3.31 -2.14 -13.11
N LYS A 296 3.20 -3.45 -12.89
CA LYS A 296 2.02 -4.24 -13.30
C LYS A 296 0.78 -3.97 -12.45
N SER A 297 0.95 -3.53 -11.21
CA SER A 297 -0.16 -3.16 -10.32
C SER A 297 -0.79 -1.80 -10.66
N GLY A 298 -0.24 -1.07 -11.62
CA GLY A 298 -0.83 0.16 -12.14
C GLY A 298 -0.39 1.44 -11.44
N ILE A 299 0.49 1.36 -10.43
CA ILE A 299 1.13 2.53 -9.81
C ILE A 299 2.53 2.75 -10.39
N LEU A 300 3.12 3.92 -10.16
CA LEU A 300 4.38 4.32 -10.76
C LEU A 300 5.57 3.76 -9.96
N PRO A 301 6.40 2.87 -10.53
CA PRO A 301 7.65 2.41 -9.91
C PRO A 301 8.71 3.52 -9.87
N VAL A 302 9.69 3.39 -8.99
CA VAL A 302 10.79 4.36 -8.84
C VAL A 302 11.89 4.14 -9.87
N THR A 303 12.18 2.88 -10.22
CA THR A 303 13.35 2.52 -11.05
C THR A 303 13.01 1.98 -12.43
N GLN A 304 11.75 1.59 -12.69
CA GLN A 304 11.32 1.09 -14.00
C GLN A 304 10.72 2.21 -14.84
N PRO A 305 11.17 2.40 -16.08
CA PRO A 305 10.59 3.41 -16.97
C PRO A 305 9.18 2.99 -17.40
N VAL A 306 8.25 3.94 -17.33
CA VAL A 306 6.93 3.81 -17.93
C VAL A 306 7.03 4.18 -19.40
N ARG A 307 6.63 3.26 -20.29
CA ARG A 307 6.55 3.56 -21.74
C ARG A 307 5.27 4.35 -22.01
N ILE A 308 5.41 5.60 -22.38
CA ILE A 308 4.32 6.44 -22.86
C ILE A 308 4.28 6.28 -24.37
N ILE A 309 3.22 5.71 -24.92
CA ILE A 309 2.98 5.60 -26.35
C ILE A 309 1.89 6.63 -26.66
N GLN A 310 2.23 7.66 -27.44
CA GLN A 310 1.22 8.50 -28.08
C GLN A 310 0.66 7.71 -29.27
N VAL A 311 -0.60 7.36 -29.21
CA VAL A 311 -1.33 6.86 -30.37
C VAL A 311 -1.85 8.11 -31.09
N ASN A 312 -1.22 8.48 -32.20
CA ASN A 312 -1.79 9.46 -33.12
C ASN A 312 -2.88 8.71 -33.90
N ASP A 313 -4.13 8.93 -33.55
CA ASP A 313 -5.25 8.59 -34.42
C ASP A 313 -5.28 9.59 -35.59
N GLU A 314 -4.35 9.43 -36.54
CA GLU A 314 -4.52 9.95 -37.88
C GLU A 314 -5.32 8.93 -38.66
N LEU A 315 -6.65 9.14 -38.70
CA LEU A 315 -7.57 8.58 -39.68
C LEU A 315 -8.21 9.70 -40.48
#